data_1798f8827dc369af44c58076287a234e
#
_entry.id   1798f8827dc369af44c58076287a234e
#
_cell.length_a   1.000
_cell.length_b   1.000
_cell.length_c   1.000
_cell.angle_alpha   90.00
_cell.angle_beta   90.00
_cell.angle_gamma   90.00
#
_symmetry.space_group_name_H-M   'P 1'
#
loop_
_entity.id
_entity.type
_entity.pdbx_description
1 polymer ?
#
loop_
_entity_poly.entity_id
_entity_poly.type
_entity_poly.pdbx_seq_one_letter_code
_entity_poly.pdbx_strand_id
1 'polypeptide(L)'
;MSLGELTVENLAVLERVRLPLSRGFTVLTGETGAGKSLLVDALALALGARATSDQVRSGTDAARVEAIFDQVVATEEDPLADVLAAGEGMAIVRREVSADGRSLVRVNDRSVTVGGLATLGERLAEIHGQHEQQRLLAPDRQLELLDRHAGLEARRAAVGEAYRSWRSTVASSAELLTDEHELARRVELLSHQVDEISAAALRAGEDEELERQLRIAAHGEAIARAADDAVRALRDDAAALDALRGARSSLGQAAGLDERFA
;
A
#
# COMPACT_ATOMS: atom_id res chain seq x y z
N MET A 1 -16.00 22.68 -25.45
CA MET A 1 -14.81 21.86 -25.66
C MET A 1 -14.83 21.30 -27.07
N SER A 2 -13.71 21.35 -27.80
CA SER A 2 -13.62 20.86 -29.19
C SER A 2 -12.17 20.41 -29.47
N LEU A 3 -12.01 19.36 -30.29
CA LEU A 3 -10.72 18.98 -30.84
C LEU A 3 -10.34 20.00 -31.96
N GLY A 4 -9.25 20.73 -31.76
CA GLY A 4 -8.77 21.73 -32.68
C GLY A 4 -7.77 21.20 -33.69
N GLU A 5 -6.90 20.25 -33.28
CA GLU A 5 -5.90 19.67 -34.16
C GLU A 5 -5.52 18.25 -33.70
N LEU A 6 -5.27 17.36 -34.67
CA LEU A 6 -4.68 16.05 -34.47
C LEU A 6 -3.44 15.91 -35.34
N THR A 7 -2.28 15.70 -34.72
CA THR A 7 -1.02 15.39 -35.43
C THR A 7 -0.60 13.97 -35.12
N VAL A 8 -0.24 13.21 -36.13
CA VAL A 8 0.17 11.80 -36.04
C VAL A 8 1.48 11.62 -36.79
N GLU A 9 2.46 10.98 -36.18
CA GLU A 9 3.75 10.65 -36.76
C GLU A 9 4.11 9.19 -36.54
N ASN A 10 4.56 8.51 -37.58
CA ASN A 10 5.07 7.14 -37.56
C ASN A 10 4.11 6.10 -36.95
N LEU A 11 2.80 6.25 -37.17
CA LEU A 11 1.79 5.32 -36.71
C LEU A 11 1.37 4.37 -37.84
N ALA A 12 1.69 3.13 -37.76
CA ALA A 12 1.44 2.10 -38.77
C ALA A 12 1.91 2.56 -40.18
N VAL A 13 1.00 2.75 -41.11
CA VAL A 13 1.31 3.24 -42.48
C VAL A 13 1.40 4.77 -42.56
N LEU A 14 0.96 5.48 -41.53
CA LEU A 14 1.04 6.95 -41.51
C LEU A 14 2.45 7.40 -41.15
N GLU A 15 3.09 8.12 -42.08
CA GLU A 15 4.40 8.71 -41.82
C GLU A 15 4.24 10.03 -41.04
N ARG A 16 3.45 10.95 -41.57
CA ARG A 16 3.13 12.21 -40.92
C ARG A 16 1.81 12.76 -41.46
N VAL A 17 0.89 13.03 -40.53
CA VAL A 17 -0.40 13.65 -40.83
C VAL A 17 -0.65 14.76 -39.83
N ARG A 18 -1.08 15.92 -40.31
CA ARG A 18 -1.57 17.03 -39.51
C ARG A 18 -2.97 17.39 -39.96
N LEU A 19 -3.92 17.23 -39.09
CA LEU A 19 -5.35 17.42 -39.33
C LEU A 19 -5.88 18.57 -38.47
N PRO A 20 -5.95 19.80 -38.99
CA PRO A 20 -6.67 20.85 -38.30
C PRO A 20 -8.18 20.60 -38.39
N LEU A 21 -8.89 20.80 -37.27
CA LEU A 21 -10.30 20.60 -37.15
C LEU A 21 -10.99 21.90 -36.74
N SER A 22 -12.13 22.18 -37.36
CA SER A 22 -12.95 23.33 -37.02
C SER A 22 -14.10 22.93 -36.13
N ARG A 23 -14.65 23.86 -35.38
CA ARG A 23 -15.87 23.62 -34.59
C ARG A 23 -17.04 23.26 -35.53
N GLY A 24 -17.90 22.37 -35.03
CA GLY A 24 -19.06 21.91 -35.77
C GLY A 24 -18.85 20.51 -36.32
N PHE A 25 -19.30 20.24 -37.52
CA PHE A 25 -19.29 18.95 -38.14
C PHE A 25 -18.18 18.87 -39.20
N THR A 26 -17.29 17.87 -39.04
CA THR A 26 -16.20 17.58 -39.98
C THR A 26 -16.35 16.19 -40.55
N VAL A 27 -16.25 16.03 -41.86
CA VAL A 27 -16.34 14.74 -42.55
C VAL A 27 -15.00 14.37 -43.15
N LEU A 28 -14.49 13.18 -42.81
CA LEU A 28 -13.31 12.58 -43.42
C LEU A 28 -13.74 11.55 -44.46
N THR A 29 -13.44 11.82 -45.74
CA THR A 29 -13.75 10.92 -46.85
C THR A 29 -12.48 10.33 -47.42
N GLY A 30 -12.56 9.18 -48.06
CA GLY A 30 -11.44 8.49 -48.69
C GLY A 30 -11.74 7.01 -48.91
N GLU A 31 -10.91 6.33 -49.68
CA GLU A 31 -11.04 4.89 -49.94
C GLU A 31 -10.80 4.04 -48.68
N THR A 32 -11.33 2.80 -48.66
CA THR A 32 -11.03 1.83 -47.62
C THR A 32 -9.54 1.50 -47.61
N GLY A 33 -8.89 1.55 -46.45
CA GLY A 33 -7.44 1.36 -46.32
C GLY A 33 -6.60 2.65 -46.37
N ALA A 34 -7.17 3.82 -46.75
CA ALA A 34 -6.47 5.09 -46.85
C ALA A 34 -6.11 5.77 -45.48
N GLY A 35 -6.10 5.06 -44.40
CA GLY A 35 -5.67 5.58 -43.08
C GLY A 35 -6.77 6.25 -42.25
N LYS A 36 -8.05 6.31 -42.72
CA LYS A 36 -9.14 6.89 -41.90
C LYS A 36 -9.31 6.24 -40.53
N SER A 37 -9.32 4.90 -40.48
CA SER A 37 -9.41 4.16 -39.21
C SER A 37 -8.19 4.43 -38.32
N LEU A 38 -7.00 4.59 -38.93
CA LEU A 38 -5.79 4.90 -38.16
C LEU A 38 -5.81 6.29 -37.52
N LEU A 39 -6.55 7.26 -38.11
CA LEU A 39 -6.76 8.55 -37.45
C LEU A 39 -7.68 8.44 -36.21
N VAL A 40 -8.68 7.56 -36.30
CA VAL A 40 -9.53 7.24 -35.12
C VAL A 40 -8.70 6.52 -34.05
N ASP A 41 -7.86 5.54 -34.46
CA ASP A 41 -6.96 4.84 -33.54
C ASP A 41 -5.95 5.80 -32.91
N ALA A 42 -5.41 6.74 -33.68
CA ALA A 42 -4.53 7.80 -33.18
C ALA A 42 -5.25 8.67 -32.14
N LEU A 43 -6.48 9.08 -32.40
CA LEU A 43 -7.28 9.83 -31.44
C LEU A 43 -7.55 8.98 -30.18
N ALA A 44 -7.88 7.70 -30.34
CA ALA A 44 -8.05 6.79 -29.19
C ALA A 44 -6.77 6.68 -28.35
N LEU A 45 -5.60 6.61 -28.98
CA LEU A 45 -4.31 6.66 -28.28
C LEU A 45 -4.12 7.96 -27.50
N ALA A 46 -4.46 9.10 -28.10
CA ALA A 46 -4.41 10.40 -27.42
C ALA A 46 -5.40 10.50 -26.25
N LEU A 47 -6.49 9.72 -26.27
CA LEU A 47 -7.48 9.64 -25.20
C LEU A 47 -7.17 8.56 -24.16
N GLY A 48 -6.00 7.90 -24.23
CA GLY A 48 -5.57 6.94 -23.19
C GLY A 48 -5.82 5.47 -23.51
N ALA A 49 -6.25 5.12 -24.74
CA ALA A 49 -6.39 3.73 -25.15
C ALA A 49 -5.07 2.95 -25.04
N ARG A 50 -5.16 1.62 -24.95
CA ARG A 50 -3.98 0.76 -24.87
C ARG A 50 -3.14 0.88 -26.14
N ALA A 51 -1.84 1.10 -25.97
CA ALA A 51 -0.87 1.11 -27.05
C ALA A 51 -0.15 -0.23 -27.15
N THR A 52 0.22 -0.62 -28.39
CA THR A 52 1.01 -1.81 -28.67
C THR A 52 2.17 -1.43 -29.60
N SER A 53 3.29 -2.15 -29.52
CA SER A 53 4.49 -1.87 -30.31
C SER A 53 4.30 -2.08 -31.81
N ASP A 54 3.36 -2.92 -32.22
CA ASP A 54 2.99 -3.17 -33.62
C ASP A 54 2.30 -1.97 -34.30
N GLN A 55 1.84 -1.00 -33.51
CA GLN A 55 1.32 0.28 -34.03
C GLN A 55 2.44 1.22 -34.49
N VAL A 56 3.70 0.98 -34.09
CA VAL A 56 4.84 1.79 -34.52
C VAL A 56 5.22 1.44 -35.96
N ARG A 57 5.41 2.44 -36.80
CA ARG A 57 5.80 2.25 -38.18
C ARG A 57 7.12 1.48 -38.28
N SER A 58 7.15 0.47 -39.14
CA SER A 58 8.37 -0.33 -39.36
C SER A 58 9.54 0.56 -39.80
N GLY A 59 10.70 0.37 -39.14
CA GLY A 59 11.92 1.15 -39.42
C GLY A 59 11.98 2.49 -38.67
N THR A 60 11.07 2.76 -37.73
CA THR A 60 11.12 3.95 -36.86
C THR A 60 11.19 3.56 -35.40
N ASP A 61 11.73 4.43 -34.54
CA ASP A 61 11.94 4.16 -33.11
C ASP A 61 10.66 4.35 -32.29
N ALA A 62 9.75 5.24 -32.73
CA ALA A 62 8.52 5.56 -32.01
C ALA A 62 7.43 6.14 -32.89
N ALA A 63 6.19 5.88 -32.55
CA ALA A 63 5.00 6.57 -33.01
C ALA A 63 4.66 7.74 -32.07
N ARG A 64 4.20 8.86 -32.60
CA ARG A 64 3.78 10.04 -31.83
C ARG A 64 2.40 10.50 -32.26
N VAL A 65 1.60 10.82 -31.26
CA VAL A 65 0.27 11.42 -31.46
C VAL A 65 0.18 12.65 -30.57
N GLU A 66 -0.23 13.75 -31.17
CA GLU A 66 -0.57 14.98 -30.47
C GLU A 66 -2.00 15.39 -30.79
N ALA A 67 -2.78 15.67 -29.77
CA ALA A 67 -4.15 16.17 -29.90
C ALA A 67 -4.29 17.45 -29.06
N ILE A 68 -4.84 18.50 -29.71
CA ILE A 68 -5.08 19.80 -29.07
C ILE A 68 -6.57 19.98 -28.91
N PHE A 69 -7.00 20.12 -27.64
CA PHE A 69 -8.38 20.38 -27.28
C PHE A 69 -8.55 21.79 -26.75
N ASP A 70 -9.52 22.51 -27.31
CA ASP A 70 -9.86 23.88 -26.93
C ASP A 70 -11.04 23.89 -25.94
N GLN A 71 -11.11 24.97 -25.13
CA GLN A 71 -12.18 25.22 -24.16
C GLN A 71 -12.35 24.08 -23.13
N VAL A 72 -11.21 23.55 -22.66
CA VAL A 72 -11.18 22.59 -21.56
C VAL A 72 -11.26 23.34 -20.24
N VAL A 73 -12.27 23.02 -19.45
CA VAL A 73 -12.45 23.58 -18.10
C VAL A 73 -11.96 22.54 -17.09
N ALA A 74 -10.98 22.91 -16.30
CA ALA A 74 -10.55 22.09 -15.15
C ALA A 74 -11.60 22.12 -14.05
N THR A 75 -11.89 20.98 -13.44
CA THR A 75 -12.75 20.85 -12.26
C THR A 75 -11.93 20.30 -11.10
N GLU A 76 -12.32 20.58 -9.85
CA GLU A 76 -11.59 20.08 -8.67
C GLU A 76 -11.57 18.54 -8.58
N GLU A 77 -12.52 17.88 -9.23
CA GLU A 77 -12.62 16.41 -9.28
C GLU A 77 -11.66 15.77 -10.30
N ASP A 78 -11.01 16.59 -11.15
CA ASP A 78 -10.10 16.08 -12.17
C ASP A 78 -8.79 15.57 -11.54
N PRO A 79 -8.37 14.36 -11.85
CA PRO A 79 -7.07 13.85 -11.39
C PRO A 79 -5.89 14.64 -11.95
N LEU A 80 -6.12 15.49 -12.97
CA LEU A 80 -5.14 16.35 -13.64
C LEU A 80 -5.55 17.83 -13.58
N ALA A 81 -6.32 18.26 -12.57
CA ALA A 81 -6.81 19.64 -12.43
C ALA A 81 -5.69 20.68 -12.55
N ASP A 82 -4.57 20.49 -11.84
CA ASP A 82 -3.41 21.41 -11.87
C ASP A 82 -2.73 21.47 -13.24
N VAL A 83 -2.74 20.36 -13.97
CA VAL A 83 -2.15 20.26 -15.32
C VAL A 83 -3.04 20.98 -16.33
N LEU A 84 -4.35 20.85 -16.20
CA LEU A 84 -5.33 21.51 -17.06
C LEU A 84 -5.42 23.01 -16.79
N ALA A 85 -5.36 23.42 -15.52
CA ALA A 85 -5.34 24.84 -15.15
C ALA A 85 -4.15 25.58 -15.77
N ALA A 86 -2.98 24.93 -15.84
CA ALA A 86 -1.79 25.50 -16.49
C ALA A 86 -1.93 25.70 -18.01
N GLY A 87 -2.93 25.08 -18.65
CA GLY A 87 -3.18 25.17 -20.09
C GLY A 87 -4.09 26.31 -20.51
N GLU A 88 -4.56 27.15 -19.57
CA GLU A 88 -5.40 28.34 -19.85
C GLU A 88 -6.59 28.04 -20.76
N GLY A 89 -7.26 26.94 -20.54
CA GLY A 89 -8.41 26.49 -21.34
C GLY A 89 -8.06 25.60 -22.54
N MET A 90 -6.79 25.22 -22.70
CA MET A 90 -6.35 24.22 -23.68
C MET A 90 -5.82 22.97 -22.99
N ALA A 91 -6.01 21.82 -23.61
CA ALA A 91 -5.33 20.58 -23.25
C ALA A 91 -4.55 20.07 -24.47
N ILE A 92 -3.23 20.12 -24.40
CA ILE A 92 -2.32 19.57 -25.40
C ILE A 92 -1.88 18.21 -24.90
N VAL A 93 -2.44 17.16 -25.49
CA VAL A 93 -2.11 15.77 -25.15
C VAL A 93 -1.07 15.26 -26.13
N ARG A 94 0.08 14.82 -25.63
CA ARG A 94 1.14 14.18 -26.41
C ARG A 94 1.36 12.77 -25.91
N ARG A 95 1.32 11.82 -26.82
CA ARG A 95 1.65 10.43 -26.54
C ARG A 95 2.70 9.91 -27.48
N GLU A 96 3.73 9.31 -26.93
CA GLU A 96 4.78 8.61 -27.66
C GLU A 96 4.76 7.13 -27.29
N VAL A 97 4.79 6.26 -28.30
CA VAL A 97 4.85 4.80 -28.14
C VAL A 97 6.11 4.33 -28.82
N SER A 98 7.06 3.80 -28.07
CA SER A 98 8.33 3.29 -28.62
C SER A 98 8.17 1.88 -29.18
N ALA A 99 9.03 1.51 -30.12
CA ALA A 99 9.07 0.17 -30.71
C ALA A 99 9.34 -0.95 -29.68
N ASP A 100 9.93 -0.62 -28.53
CA ASP A 100 10.13 -1.53 -27.38
C ASP A 100 8.88 -1.66 -26.47
N GLY A 101 7.77 -1.02 -26.83
CA GLY A 101 6.51 -1.07 -26.10
C GLY A 101 6.35 -0.08 -24.95
N ARG A 102 7.34 0.78 -24.70
CA ARG A 102 7.21 1.84 -23.70
C ARG A 102 6.27 2.94 -24.21
N SER A 103 5.48 3.50 -23.29
CA SER A 103 4.57 4.60 -23.62
C SER A 103 4.82 5.79 -22.70
N LEU A 104 5.10 6.94 -23.29
CA LEU A 104 5.25 8.22 -22.59
C LEU A 104 4.02 9.10 -22.90
N VAL A 105 3.48 9.69 -21.85
CA VAL A 105 2.31 10.58 -21.95
C VAL A 105 2.64 11.93 -21.33
N ARG A 106 2.27 13.00 -22.01
CA ARG A 106 2.32 14.37 -21.50
C ARG A 106 1.02 15.10 -21.77
N VAL A 107 0.59 15.88 -20.81
CA VAL A 107 -0.51 16.84 -20.95
C VAL A 107 0.03 18.21 -20.55
N ASN A 108 -0.09 19.22 -21.42
CA ASN A 108 0.47 20.56 -21.21
C ASN A 108 1.94 20.50 -20.74
N ASP A 109 2.76 19.69 -21.44
CA ASP A 109 4.18 19.41 -21.19
C ASP A 109 4.51 18.72 -19.85
N ARG A 110 3.53 18.41 -18.99
CA ARG A 110 3.73 17.64 -17.78
C ARG A 110 3.53 16.15 -18.03
N SER A 111 4.43 15.32 -17.52
CA SER A 111 4.31 13.86 -17.62
C SER A 111 3.16 13.36 -16.73
N VAL A 112 2.29 12.52 -17.30
CA VAL A 112 1.14 11.94 -16.60
C VAL A 112 1.10 10.44 -16.84
N THR A 113 0.34 9.72 -16.00
CA THR A 113 0.14 8.28 -16.19
C THR A 113 -0.87 8.01 -17.30
N VAL A 114 -0.77 6.83 -17.94
CA VAL A 114 -1.75 6.39 -18.94
C VAL A 114 -3.16 6.30 -18.34
N GLY A 115 -3.28 5.85 -17.09
CA GLY A 115 -4.55 5.82 -16.36
C GLY A 115 -5.16 7.21 -16.15
N GLY A 116 -4.35 8.19 -15.72
CA GLY A 116 -4.78 9.59 -15.60
C GLY A 116 -5.22 10.18 -16.94
N LEU A 117 -4.48 9.87 -18.04
CA LEU A 117 -4.89 10.26 -19.38
C LEU A 117 -6.21 9.61 -19.79
N ALA A 118 -6.43 8.32 -19.49
CA ALA A 118 -7.68 7.63 -19.82
C ALA A 118 -8.89 8.28 -19.13
N THR A 119 -8.75 8.62 -17.84
CA THR A 119 -9.81 9.33 -17.10
C THR A 119 -10.09 10.72 -17.70
N LEU A 120 -9.03 11.46 -18.06
CA LEU A 120 -9.18 12.74 -18.73
C LEU A 120 -9.81 12.56 -20.13
N GLY A 121 -9.36 11.56 -20.88
CA GLY A 121 -9.83 11.25 -22.24
C GLY A 121 -11.34 11.02 -22.31
N GLU A 122 -11.92 10.39 -21.29
CA GLU A 122 -13.37 10.19 -21.16
C GLU A 122 -14.19 11.49 -21.16
N ARG A 123 -13.57 12.58 -20.74
CA ARG A 123 -14.16 13.91 -20.72
C ARG A 123 -13.89 14.70 -21.99
N LEU A 124 -12.67 14.51 -22.59
CA LEU A 124 -12.23 15.28 -23.74
C LEU A 124 -12.98 14.92 -25.02
N ALA A 125 -13.24 13.65 -25.26
CA ALA A 125 -13.98 13.20 -26.44
C ALA A 125 -14.54 11.80 -26.26
N GLU A 126 -15.59 11.50 -26.99
CA GLU A 126 -16.19 10.17 -27.08
C GLU A 126 -16.06 9.64 -28.51
N ILE A 127 -15.54 8.42 -28.64
CA ILE A 127 -15.38 7.73 -29.92
C ILE A 127 -16.47 6.69 -30.06
N HIS A 128 -17.29 6.80 -31.11
CA HIS A 128 -18.31 5.81 -31.46
C HIS A 128 -17.84 4.99 -32.67
N GLY A 129 -17.20 3.84 -32.41
CA GLY A 129 -16.70 2.92 -33.44
C GLY A 129 -17.56 1.68 -33.60
N GLN A 130 -17.27 0.86 -34.62
CA GLN A 130 -18.01 -0.38 -34.89
C GLN A 130 -17.95 -1.42 -33.77
N HIS A 131 -17.03 -1.29 -32.79
CA HIS A 131 -16.82 -2.24 -31.69
C HIS A 131 -17.00 -1.62 -30.30
N GLU A 132 -17.28 -0.32 -30.16
CA GLU A 132 -17.32 0.39 -28.88
C GLU A 132 -18.73 0.71 -28.35
N GLN A 133 -19.77 0.09 -28.88
CA GLN A 133 -21.15 0.19 -28.34
C GLN A 133 -21.28 -0.30 -26.88
N GLN A 134 -20.21 -0.85 -26.30
CA GLN A 134 -20.22 -1.40 -24.94
C GLN A 134 -20.38 -0.34 -23.84
N ARG A 135 -20.04 0.93 -24.07
CA ARG A 135 -20.18 2.00 -23.05
C ARG A 135 -21.63 2.36 -22.77
N LEU A 136 -22.47 2.42 -23.81
CA LEU A 136 -23.92 2.62 -23.64
C LEU A 136 -24.63 1.40 -23.03
N LEU A 137 -23.99 0.22 -23.04
CA LEU A 137 -24.52 -0.99 -22.40
C LEU A 137 -24.20 -1.06 -20.90
N ALA A 138 -23.33 -0.21 -20.39
CA ALA A 138 -23.01 -0.15 -18.97
C ALA A 138 -24.20 0.44 -18.19
N PRO A 139 -24.82 -0.32 -17.23
CA PRO A 139 -26.00 0.14 -16.49
C PRO A 139 -25.80 1.51 -15.81
N ASP A 140 -24.60 1.77 -15.28
CA ASP A 140 -24.27 3.03 -14.59
C ASP A 140 -24.33 4.22 -15.54
N ARG A 141 -23.90 4.05 -16.80
CA ARG A 141 -23.96 5.11 -17.83
C ARG A 141 -25.37 5.34 -18.32
N GLN A 142 -26.18 4.29 -18.42
CA GLN A 142 -27.59 4.42 -18.76
C GLN A 142 -28.34 5.21 -17.70
N LEU A 143 -28.09 4.94 -16.43
CA LEU A 143 -28.67 5.66 -15.31
C LEU A 143 -28.20 7.13 -15.31
N GLU A 144 -26.92 7.39 -15.52
CA GLU A 144 -26.38 8.75 -15.61
C GLU A 144 -27.05 9.56 -16.74
N LEU A 145 -27.22 8.95 -17.91
CA LEU A 145 -27.85 9.60 -19.05
C LEU A 145 -29.33 9.91 -18.77
N LEU A 146 -30.02 8.96 -18.14
CA LEU A 146 -31.42 9.11 -17.74
C LEU A 146 -31.58 10.23 -16.69
N ASP A 147 -30.74 10.24 -15.66
CA ASP A 147 -30.75 11.26 -14.60
C ASP A 147 -30.47 12.65 -15.18
N ARG A 148 -29.49 12.76 -16.09
CA ARG A 148 -29.17 14.02 -16.79
C ARG A 148 -30.33 14.49 -17.66
N HIS A 149 -30.95 13.59 -18.42
CA HIS A 149 -32.10 13.92 -19.26
C HIS A 149 -33.26 14.41 -18.42
N ALA A 150 -33.47 13.85 -17.24
CA ALA A 150 -34.52 14.23 -16.29
C ALA A 150 -34.16 15.45 -15.40
N GLY A 151 -32.94 15.98 -15.47
CA GLY A 151 -32.48 17.08 -14.61
C GLY A 151 -32.38 16.67 -13.13
N LEU A 152 -32.03 15.40 -12.84
CA LEU A 152 -32.01 14.83 -11.51
C LEU A 152 -30.59 14.71 -10.91
N GLU A 153 -29.58 15.33 -11.50
CA GLU A 153 -28.16 15.22 -11.07
C GLU A 153 -28.00 15.61 -9.59
N ALA A 154 -28.65 16.68 -9.14
CA ALA A 154 -28.61 17.11 -7.75
C ALA A 154 -29.19 16.07 -6.78
N ARG A 155 -30.28 15.40 -7.18
CA ARG A 155 -30.88 14.33 -6.37
C ARG A 155 -29.97 13.09 -6.32
N ARG A 156 -29.38 12.73 -7.46
CA ARG A 156 -28.41 11.65 -7.53
C ARG A 156 -27.21 11.90 -6.62
N ALA A 157 -26.67 13.12 -6.64
CA ALA A 157 -25.58 13.52 -5.74
C ALA A 157 -25.97 13.35 -4.26
N ALA A 158 -27.15 13.83 -3.87
CA ALA A 158 -27.66 13.72 -2.49
C ALA A 158 -27.83 12.24 -2.06
N VAL A 159 -28.35 11.37 -2.93
CA VAL A 159 -28.46 9.93 -2.64
C VAL A 159 -27.08 9.30 -2.50
N GLY A 160 -26.12 9.67 -3.36
CA GLY A 160 -24.74 9.20 -3.28
C GLY A 160 -24.05 9.60 -1.98
N GLU A 161 -24.30 10.80 -1.50
CA GLU A 161 -23.77 11.30 -0.24
C GLU A 161 -24.37 10.57 0.97
N ALA A 162 -25.68 10.41 1.00
CA ALA A 162 -26.39 9.66 2.04
C ALA A 162 -25.93 8.18 2.09
N TYR A 163 -25.74 7.56 0.93
CA TYR A 163 -25.24 6.18 0.84
C TYR A 163 -23.81 6.04 1.37
N ARG A 164 -22.91 6.97 1.01
CA ARG A 164 -21.53 6.97 1.52
C ARG A 164 -21.49 7.14 3.04
N SER A 165 -22.29 8.07 3.57
CA SER A 165 -22.41 8.30 5.01
C SER A 165 -22.95 7.06 5.74
N TRP A 166 -24.00 6.45 5.21
CA TRP A 166 -24.54 5.20 5.75
C TRP A 166 -23.49 4.07 5.76
N ARG A 167 -22.81 3.88 4.64
CA ARG A 167 -21.78 2.83 4.52
C ARG A 167 -20.61 3.05 5.48
N SER A 168 -20.16 4.30 5.65
CA SER A 168 -19.13 4.68 6.62
C SER A 168 -19.59 4.36 8.05
N THR A 169 -20.83 4.72 8.41
CA THR A 169 -21.39 4.45 9.74
C THR A 169 -21.48 2.95 10.03
N VAL A 170 -21.91 2.16 9.04
CA VAL A 170 -21.98 0.68 9.17
C VAL A 170 -20.59 0.09 9.36
N ALA A 171 -19.60 0.57 8.61
CA ALA A 171 -18.22 0.10 8.75
C ALA A 171 -17.65 0.43 10.14
N SER A 172 -17.82 1.68 10.62
CA SER A 172 -17.37 2.07 11.97
C SER A 172 -18.11 1.30 13.08
N SER A 173 -19.39 1.01 12.91
CA SER A 173 -20.16 0.19 13.87
C SER A 173 -19.63 -1.25 13.93
N ALA A 174 -19.29 -1.83 12.77
CA ALA A 174 -18.72 -3.18 12.72
C ALA A 174 -17.33 -3.25 13.38
N GLU A 175 -16.52 -2.21 13.19
CA GLU A 175 -15.21 -2.06 13.81
C GLU A 175 -15.30 -1.99 15.35
N LEU A 176 -16.23 -1.16 15.87
CA LEU A 176 -16.49 -1.03 17.30
C LEU A 176 -16.95 -2.36 17.95
N LEU A 177 -17.79 -3.13 17.26
CA LEU A 177 -18.23 -4.44 17.75
C LEU A 177 -17.09 -5.46 17.80
N THR A 178 -16.16 -5.39 16.87
CA THR A 178 -14.95 -6.25 16.85
C THR A 178 -14.03 -5.90 18.02
N ASP A 179 -13.82 -4.61 18.28
CA ASP A 179 -13.01 -4.10 19.40
C ASP A 179 -13.61 -4.51 20.77
N GLU A 180 -14.93 -4.49 20.92
CA GLU A 180 -15.59 -4.91 22.17
C GLU A 180 -15.36 -6.40 22.48
N HIS A 181 -15.44 -7.28 21.50
CA HIS A 181 -15.14 -8.70 21.66
C HIS A 181 -13.67 -8.96 21.97
N GLU A 182 -12.77 -8.22 21.34
CA GLU A 182 -11.33 -8.35 21.61
C GLU A 182 -10.99 -7.82 23.01
N LEU A 183 -11.59 -6.71 23.41
CA LEU A 183 -11.46 -6.16 24.77
C LEU A 183 -11.97 -7.13 25.83
N ALA A 184 -13.15 -7.73 25.65
CA ALA A 184 -13.71 -8.70 26.57
C ALA A 184 -12.78 -9.92 26.73
N ARG A 185 -12.27 -10.44 25.62
CA ARG A 185 -11.30 -11.56 25.64
C ARG A 185 -10.00 -11.20 26.36
N ARG A 186 -9.52 -9.96 26.17
CA ARG A 186 -8.30 -9.49 26.82
C ARG A 186 -8.50 -9.30 28.32
N VAL A 187 -9.66 -8.80 28.75
CA VAL A 187 -10.03 -8.70 30.17
C VAL A 187 -10.09 -10.08 30.82
N GLU A 188 -10.72 -11.07 30.18
CA GLU A 188 -10.78 -12.45 30.69
C GLU A 188 -9.38 -13.07 30.86
N LEU A 189 -8.51 -12.91 29.85
CA LEU A 189 -7.14 -13.39 29.90
C LEU A 189 -6.35 -12.74 31.05
N LEU A 190 -6.43 -11.41 31.18
CA LEU A 190 -5.73 -10.68 32.24
C LEU A 190 -6.28 -11.06 33.65
N SER A 191 -7.59 -11.24 33.78
CA SER A 191 -8.20 -11.71 35.03
C SER A 191 -7.66 -13.08 35.44
N HIS A 192 -7.60 -14.02 34.49
CA HIS A 192 -7.01 -15.33 34.74
C HIS A 192 -5.55 -15.25 35.17
N GLN A 193 -4.74 -14.38 34.52
CA GLN A 193 -3.33 -14.19 34.89
C GLN A 193 -3.20 -13.61 36.32
N VAL A 194 -4.05 -12.65 36.69
CA VAL A 194 -4.07 -12.05 38.04
C VAL A 194 -4.44 -13.10 39.09
N ASP A 195 -5.44 -13.95 38.80
CA ASP A 195 -5.84 -15.00 39.68
C ASP A 195 -4.73 -16.04 39.88
N GLU A 196 -4.03 -16.42 38.81
CA GLU A 196 -2.91 -17.37 38.84
C GLU A 196 -1.74 -16.82 39.67
N ILE A 197 -1.34 -15.54 39.44
CA ILE A 197 -0.28 -14.89 40.23
C ILE A 197 -0.70 -14.76 41.69
N SER A 198 -1.95 -14.42 41.97
CA SER A 198 -2.47 -14.27 43.32
C SER A 198 -2.51 -15.61 44.05
N ALA A 199 -2.91 -16.68 43.35
CA ALA A 199 -2.93 -18.04 43.90
C ALA A 199 -1.53 -18.58 44.22
N ALA A 200 -0.50 -18.16 43.50
CA ALA A 200 0.87 -18.50 43.77
C ALA A 200 1.40 -17.91 45.10
N ALA A 201 0.72 -16.90 45.66
CA ALA A 201 1.01 -16.29 46.97
C ALA A 201 2.51 -15.89 47.11
N LEU A 202 3.09 -15.35 46.07
CA LEU A 202 4.52 -14.99 45.97
C LEU A 202 4.91 -14.00 47.08
N ARG A 203 6.07 -14.20 47.67
CA ARG A 203 6.65 -13.33 48.72
C ARG A 203 7.88 -12.62 48.14
N ALA A 204 8.06 -11.36 48.52
CA ALA A 204 9.25 -10.61 48.14
C ALA A 204 10.52 -11.29 48.70
N GLY A 205 11.50 -11.58 47.81
CA GLY A 205 12.75 -12.26 48.17
C GLY A 205 12.65 -13.79 48.26
N GLU A 206 11.51 -14.39 47.90
CA GLU A 206 11.36 -15.84 47.90
C GLU A 206 12.23 -16.52 46.84
N ASP A 207 12.44 -15.88 45.73
CA ASP A 207 13.32 -16.31 44.64
C ASP A 207 14.79 -16.42 45.10
N GLU A 208 15.28 -15.41 45.80
CA GLU A 208 16.64 -15.41 46.37
C GLU A 208 16.82 -16.51 47.40
N GLU A 209 15.81 -16.71 48.27
CA GLU A 209 15.82 -17.78 49.28
C GLU A 209 15.77 -19.17 48.66
N LEU A 210 14.94 -19.38 47.65
CA LEU A 210 14.85 -20.63 46.91
C LEU A 210 16.16 -20.94 46.14
N GLU A 211 16.76 -19.95 45.51
CA GLU A 211 18.05 -20.09 44.85
C GLU A 211 19.16 -20.44 45.85
N ARG A 212 19.15 -19.85 47.04
CA ARG A 212 20.07 -20.17 48.13
C ARG A 212 19.89 -21.62 48.58
N GLN A 213 18.64 -22.03 48.81
CA GLN A 213 18.33 -23.41 49.20
C GLN A 213 18.72 -24.42 48.12
N LEU A 214 18.50 -24.10 46.84
CA LEU A 214 18.93 -24.93 45.72
C LEU A 214 20.45 -25.12 45.68
N ARG A 215 21.22 -24.01 45.88
CA ARG A 215 22.68 -24.08 45.96
C ARG A 215 23.16 -24.99 47.11
N ILE A 216 22.56 -24.85 48.32
CA ILE A 216 22.89 -25.70 49.45
C ILE A 216 22.57 -27.17 49.17
N ALA A 217 21.41 -27.44 48.58
CA ALA A 217 21.00 -28.82 48.25
C ALA A 217 21.91 -29.42 47.16
N ALA A 218 22.25 -28.65 46.11
CA ALA A 218 23.12 -29.12 45.04
C ALA A 218 24.57 -29.40 45.52
N HIS A 219 25.03 -28.67 46.54
CA HIS A 219 26.41 -28.83 47.04
C HIS A 219 26.45 -29.51 48.42
N GLY A 220 25.34 -30.08 48.91
CA GLY A 220 25.23 -30.67 50.23
C GLY A 220 26.32 -31.69 50.55
N GLU A 221 26.70 -32.51 49.58
CA GLU A 221 27.79 -33.53 49.76
C GLU A 221 29.19 -32.84 49.86
N ALA A 222 29.40 -31.77 49.12
CA ALA A 222 30.65 -31.01 49.21
C ALA A 222 30.78 -30.26 50.54
N ILE A 223 29.66 -29.66 51.02
CA ILE A 223 29.58 -29.00 52.32
C ILE A 223 29.84 -30.02 53.46
N ALA A 224 29.20 -31.19 53.42
CA ALA A 224 29.38 -32.24 54.40
C ALA A 224 30.85 -32.73 54.42
N ARG A 225 31.47 -32.96 53.26
CA ARG A 225 32.86 -33.33 53.18
C ARG A 225 33.79 -32.26 53.74
N ALA A 226 33.63 -31.00 53.40
CA ALA A 226 34.43 -29.89 53.92
C ALA A 226 34.31 -29.75 55.44
N ALA A 227 33.12 -29.96 56.02
CA ALA A 227 32.90 -29.95 57.46
C ALA A 227 33.60 -31.14 58.17
N ASP A 228 33.53 -32.34 57.56
CA ASP A 228 34.16 -33.54 58.11
C ASP A 228 35.70 -33.44 58.08
N ASP A 229 36.26 -32.90 56.98
CA ASP A 229 37.68 -32.61 56.87
C ASP A 229 38.17 -31.57 57.91
N ALA A 230 37.37 -30.51 58.16
CA ALA A 230 37.65 -29.53 59.17
C ALA A 230 37.66 -30.17 60.56
N VAL A 231 36.69 -31.01 60.91
CA VAL A 231 36.61 -31.74 62.17
C VAL A 231 37.78 -32.68 62.35
N ARG A 232 38.18 -33.40 61.29
CA ARG A 232 39.36 -34.31 61.33
C ARG A 232 40.63 -33.50 61.56
N ALA A 233 40.86 -32.42 60.83
CA ALA A 233 42.05 -31.58 60.95
C ALA A 233 42.17 -30.99 62.37
N LEU A 234 41.09 -30.69 63.06
CA LEU A 234 41.06 -30.17 64.43
C LEU A 234 41.31 -31.26 65.48
N ARG A 235 41.06 -32.53 65.19
CA ARG A 235 41.24 -33.68 66.11
C ARG A 235 42.61 -34.34 66.02
N ASP A 236 43.33 -34.16 64.94
CA ASP A 236 44.66 -34.71 64.79
C ASP A 236 45.72 -33.89 65.54
N ASP A 237 46.44 -34.57 66.52
CA ASP A 237 47.37 -33.96 67.43
C ASP A 237 48.71 -33.45 66.79
N ALA A 238 48.86 -33.61 65.50
CA ALA A 238 50.08 -33.20 64.79
C ALA A 238 49.98 -31.79 64.18
N ALA A 239 50.53 -30.80 64.88
CA ALA A 239 50.71 -29.43 64.48
C ALA A 239 49.42 -28.57 64.42
N ALA A 240 49.02 -28.06 65.56
CA ALA A 240 47.84 -27.24 65.77
C ALA A 240 47.66 -26.08 64.79
N LEU A 241 48.77 -25.49 64.32
CA LEU A 241 48.74 -24.39 63.38
C LEU A 241 48.42 -24.84 61.93
N ASP A 242 48.88 -26.00 61.51
CA ASP A 242 48.54 -26.56 60.18
C ASP A 242 47.15 -27.14 60.14
N ALA A 243 46.70 -27.74 61.27
CA ALA A 243 45.33 -28.20 61.48
C ALA A 243 44.31 -27.01 61.40
N LEU A 244 44.64 -25.88 62.05
CA LEU A 244 43.82 -24.63 61.96
C LEU A 244 43.78 -24.04 60.57
N ARG A 245 44.90 -24.04 59.82
CA ARG A 245 44.95 -23.61 58.43
C ARG A 245 44.09 -24.48 57.51
N GLY A 246 44.22 -25.82 57.68
CA GLY A 246 43.40 -26.79 56.94
C GLY A 246 41.89 -26.63 57.24
N ALA A 247 41.52 -26.52 58.52
CA ALA A 247 40.12 -26.30 58.92
C ALA A 247 39.58 -24.98 58.35
N ARG A 248 40.36 -23.89 58.38
CA ARG A 248 39.97 -22.61 57.74
C ARG A 248 39.76 -22.72 56.26
N SER A 249 40.65 -23.44 55.56
CA SER A 249 40.49 -23.67 54.11
C SER A 249 39.22 -24.45 53.79
N SER A 250 38.92 -25.52 54.51
CA SER A 250 37.73 -26.33 54.33
C SER A 250 36.44 -25.56 54.64
N LEU A 251 36.47 -24.79 55.74
CA LEU A 251 35.30 -23.89 56.08
C LEU A 251 35.15 -22.78 55.07
N GLY A 252 36.25 -22.22 54.54
CA GLY A 252 36.20 -21.24 53.47
C GLY A 252 35.57 -21.77 52.16
N GLN A 253 35.81 -23.02 51.83
CA GLN A 253 35.08 -23.68 50.71
C GLN A 253 33.59 -23.82 51.00
N ALA A 254 33.24 -24.23 52.21
CA ALA A 254 31.86 -24.35 52.65
C ALA A 254 31.16 -22.96 52.67
N ALA A 255 31.83 -21.92 53.10
CA ALA A 255 31.34 -20.54 53.09
C ALA A 255 31.05 -20.00 51.69
N GLY A 256 31.82 -20.44 50.68
CA GLY A 256 31.53 -20.14 49.28
C GLY A 256 30.24 -20.81 48.75
N LEU A 257 29.74 -21.82 49.44
CA LEU A 257 28.52 -22.58 49.11
C LEU A 257 27.34 -22.21 49.99
N ASP A 258 27.59 -21.85 51.26
CA ASP A 258 26.58 -21.43 52.24
C ASP A 258 27.17 -20.42 53.21
N GLU A 259 26.65 -19.18 53.24
CA GLU A 259 27.10 -18.05 54.04
C GLU A 259 27.08 -18.35 55.57
N ARG A 260 26.35 -19.33 56.05
CA ARG A 260 26.36 -19.72 57.47
C ARG A 260 27.70 -20.28 57.96
N PHE A 261 28.65 -20.57 57.07
CA PHE A 261 29.99 -21.04 57.37
C PHE A 261 31.06 -19.95 57.25
N ALA A 262 30.67 -18.69 56.96
CA ALA A 262 31.57 -17.55 56.79
C ALA A 262 32.15 -16.93 58.10
#